data_fab6e163105fbe5611f1997e8d670870
#
_entry.id   fab6e163105fbe5611f1997e8d670870
#
_cell.length_a   1.000
_cell.length_b   1.000
_cell.length_c   1.000
_cell.angle_alpha   90.00
_cell.angle_beta   90.00
_cell.angle_gamma   90.00
#
_symmetry.space_group_name_H-M   'P 1'
#
loop_
_entity.id
_entity.type
_entity.pdbx_description
1 polymer ?
#
loop_
_entity_poly.entity_id
_entity_poly.type
_entity_poly.pdbx_seq_one_letter_code
_entity_poly.pdbx_strand_id
1 'polypeptide(L)'
;KNMPNYFADYDTTVHFISEEELKANHSGIPHGGFVFRSGITGWNGEHKHIIEYSLKLDSNPEFTSSVIVAYARAINRLHKEGVNGCKTVFDIAPAYLSKASGEELRAHLL
;
A
#
# COMPACT_ATOMS: atom_id res chain seq x y z
N LYS A 1 2.11 3.31 -22.82
CA LYS A 1 3.57 3.26 -22.65
C LYS A 1 4.16 4.65 -22.42
N ASN A 2 3.65 5.66 -23.10
CA ASN A 2 4.16 7.03 -23.02
C ASN A 2 3.44 7.90 -21.99
N MET A 3 2.70 7.32 -21.04
CA MET A 3 2.10 8.06 -19.94
C MET A 3 3.22 8.70 -19.11
N PRO A 4 3.20 10.03 -18.92
CA PRO A 4 4.27 10.72 -18.20
C PRO A 4 4.43 10.17 -16.79
N ASN A 5 5.63 9.75 -16.43
CA ASN A 5 6.07 9.32 -15.08
C ASN A 5 5.32 8.13 -14.46
N TYR A 6 4.46 7.43 -15.20
CA TYR A 6 3.74 6.29 -14.63
C TYR A 6 4.55 5.00 -14.67
N PHE A 7 5.23 4.74 -15.80
CA PHE A 7 6.01 3.53 -16.03
C PHE A 7 7.45 3.82 -16.45
N ALA A 8 7.93 5.06 -16.18
CA ALA A 8 9.24 5.51 -16.65
C ALA A 8 10.41 4.66 -16.12
N ASP A 9 10.28 4.19 -14.87
CA ASP A 9 11.32 3.39 -14.19
C ASP A 9 11.20 1.89 -14.45
N TYR A 10 10.24 1.47 -15.32
CA TYR A 10 9.96 0.07 -15.57
C TYR A 10 10.17 -0.32 -17.03
N ASP A 11 10.68 -1.52 -17.26
CA ASP A 11 10.67 -2.12 -18.58
C ASP A 11 9.22 -2.51 -18.93
N THR A 12 8.61 -1.72 -19.80
CA THR A 12 7.18 -1.77 -20.09
C THR A 12 6.89 -2.27 -21.49
N THR A 13 6.21 -3.41 -21.58
CA THR A 13 5.65 -3.93 -22.82
C THR A 13 4.15 -3.68 -22.86
N VAL A 14 3.65 -3.16 -23.98
CA VAL A 14 2.22 -2.90 -24.21
C VAL A 14 1.69 -3.82 -25.29
N HIS A 15 0.65 -4.56 -24.98
CA HIS A 15 -0.07 -5.42 -25.90
C HIS A 15 -1.47 -4.82 -26.19
N PHE A 16 -1.80 -4.68 -27.47
CA PHE A 16 -3.16 -4.32 -27.90
C PHE A 16 -3.93 -5.58 -28.15
N ILE A 17 -5.10 -5.70 -27.53
CA ILE A 17 -5.98 -6.86 -27.62
C ILE A 17 -7.36 -6.45 -28.11
N SER A 18 -8.17 -7.39 -28.63
CA SER A 18 -9.54 -7.13 -29.03
C SER A 18 -10.48 -7.05 -27.82
N GLU A 19 -11.69 -6.52 -28.03
CA GLU A 19 -12.72 -6.47 -26.98
C GLU A 19 -13.17 -7.88 -26.58
N GLU A 20 -13.21 -8.81 -27.54
CA GLU A 20 -13.55 -10.21 -27.28
C GLU A 20 -12.49 -10.88 -26.39
N GLU A 21 -11.23 -10.67 -26.66
CA GLU A 21 -10.10 -11.13 -25.84
C GLU A 21 -10.18 -10.53 -24.43
N LEU A 22 -10.45 -9.25 -24.31
CA LEU A 22 -10.62 -8.58 -23.04
C LEU A 22 -11.73 -9.22 -22.21
N LYS A 23 -12.89 -9.44 -22.81
CA LYS A 23 -14.04 -10.06 -22.12
C LYS A 23 -13.83 -11.51 -21.75
N ALA A 24 -13.16 -12.28 -22.60
CA ALA A 24 -12.94 -13.71 -22.38
C ALA A 24 -11.88 -13.98 -21.31
N ASN A 25 -10.77 -13.24 -21.30
CA ASN A 25 -9.58 -13.59 -20.56
C ASN A 25 -9.17 -12.56 -19.49
N HIS A 26 -9.70 -11.33 -19.54
CA HIS A 26 -9.23 -10.23 -18.70
C HIS A 26 -10.35 -9.47 -17.97
N SER A 27 -11.61 -9.88 -18.10
CA SER A 27 -12.76 -9.20 -17.48
C SER A 27 -12.80 -9.34 -15.96
N GLY A 28 -12.19 -10.38 -15.41
CA GLY A 28 -12.07 -10.61 -13.97
C GLY A 28 -10.78 -10.03 -13.41
N ILE A 29 -10.52 -8.73 -13.63
CA ILE A 29 -9.29 -8.07 -13.17
C ILE A 29 -9.12 -8.26 -11.66
N PRO A 30 -8.16 -9.09 -11.18
CA PRO A 30 -7.91 -9.23 -9.76
C PRO A 30 -7.27 -7.95 -9.22
N HIS A 31 -7.81 -7.44 -8.13
CA HIS A 31 -7.15 -6.36 -7.38
C HIS A 31 -6.12 -6.98 -6.45
N GLY A 32 -4.88 -6.97 -6.90
CA GLY A 32 -3.80 -7.54 -6.12
C GLY A 32 -2.47 -7.54 -6.85
N GLY A 33 -1.47 -8.03 -6.18
CA GLY A 33 -0.12 -8.13 -6.73
C GLY A 33 0.92 -8.45 -5.68
N PHE A 34 2.17 -8.39 -6.12
CA PHE A 34 3.33 -8.62 -5.29
C PHE A 34 4.28 -7.44 -5.41
N VAL A 35 4.92 -7.08 -4.30
CA VAL A 35 6.04 -6.16 -4.29
C VAL A 35 7.23 -6.87 -3.64
N PHE A 36 8.31 -6.95 -4.39
CA PHE A 36 9.58 -7.50 -3.91
C PHE A 36 10.59 -6.37 -3.78
N ARG A 37 11.11 -6.18 -2.60
CA ARG A 37 12.16 -5.20 -2.33
C ARG A 37 13.41 -5.92 -1.89
N SER A 38 14.45 -5.89 -2.70
CA SER A 38 15.77 -6.39 -2.34
C SER A 38 16.66 -5.28 -1.79
N GLY A 39 17.55 -5.64 -0.89
CA GLY A 39 18.55 -4.76 -0.33
C GLY A 39 19.82 -5.51 0.03
N ILE A 40 20.90 -4.77 0.19
CA ILE A 40 22.21 -5.29 0.56
C ILE A 40 22.72 -4.48 1.76
N THR A 41 23.30 -5.17 2.76
CA THR A 41 23.95 -4.57 3.90
C THR A 41 25.33 -5.21 4.13
N GLY A 42 26.09 -4.64 5.07
CA GLY A 42 27.48 -5.01 5.31
C GLY A 42 28.45 -4.11 4.57
N TRP A 43 29.71 -4.00 5.07
CA TRP A 43 30.74 -3.13 4.50
C TRP A 43 31.05 -3.48 3.04
N ASN A 44 31.00 -4.78 2.68
CA ASN A 44 31.30 -5.29 1.36
C ASN A 44 30.04 -5.81 0.63
N GLY A 45 28.86 -5.53 1.17
CA GLY A 45 27.60 -6.01 0.58
C GLY A 45 27.38 -7.51 0.72
N GLU A 46 27.90 -8.13 1.80
CA GLU A 46 27.87 -9.57 2.02
C GLU A 46 26.51 -10.10 2.45
N HIS A 47 25.61 -9.23 2.98
CA HIS A 47 24.29 -9.64 3.43
C HIS A 47 23.19 -9.17 2.47
N LYS A 48 22.44 -10.12 1.95
CA LYS A 48 21.31 -9.89 1.04
C LYS A 48 19.99 -10.08 1.77
N HIS A 49 19.06 -9.17 1.57
CA HIS A 49 17.74 -9.18 2.19
C HIS A 49 16.66 -9.03 1.14
N ILE A 50 15.54 -9.69 1.34
CA ILE A 50 14.32 -9.52 0.54
C ILE A 50 13.17 -9.27 1.49
N ILE A 51 12.35 -8.29 1.18
CA ILE A 51 11.04 -8.06 1.79
C ILE A 51 10.00 -8.29 0.71
N GLU A 52 9.02 -9.12 1.01
CA GLU A 52 7.96 -9.49 0.09
C GLU A 52 6.62 -9.02 0.66
N TYR A 53 5.82 -8.36 -0.17
CA TYR A 53 4.44 -7.99 0.13
C TYR A 53 3.53 -8.64 -0.89
N SER A 54 2.44 -9.20 -0.42
CA SER A 54 1.37 -9.72 -1.26
C SER A 54 0.05 -9.05 -0.90
N LEU A 55 -0.70 -8.66 -1.91
CA LEU A 55 -2.04 -8.12 -1.76
C LEU A 55 -2.99 -8.91 -2.64
N LYS A 56 -4.11 -9.34 -2.06
CA LYS A 56 -5.21 -9.97 -2.77
C LYS A 56 -6.52 -9.46 -2.18
N LEU A 57 -7.30 -8.75 -2.97
CA LEU A 57 -8.52 -8.11 -2.54
C LEU A 57 -9.72 -8.71 -3.28
N ASP A 58 -10.72 -9.16 -2.53
CA ASP A 58 -12.02 -9.54 -3.09
C ASP A 58 -12.84 -8.31 -3.47
N SER A 59 -12.72 -7.25 -2.67
CA SER A 59 -13.38 -5.96 -2.93
C SER A 59 -12.41 -4.81 -2.71
N ASN A 60 -11.94 -4.21 -3.81
CA ASN A 60 -11.12 -3.00 -3.73
C ASN A 60 -11.86 -1.81 -3.12
N PRO A 61 -13.14 -1.53 -3.43
CA PRO A 61 -13.90 -0.45 -2.79
C PRO A 61 -13.98 -0.58 -1.28
N GLU A 62 -14.24 -1.77 -0.74
CA GLU A 62 -14.31 -2.00 0.71
C GLU A 62 -12.96 -1.82 1.38
N PHE A 63 -11.90 -2.36 0.78
CA PHE A 63 -10.54 -2.18 1.30
C PHE A 63 -10.17 -0.69 1.34
N THR A 64 -10.36 0.02 0.23
CA THR A 64 -10.04 1.45 0.13
C THR A 64 -10.86 2.28 1.11
N SER A 65 -12.15 1.99 1.26
CA SER A 65 -13.01 2.66 2.22
C SER A 65 -12.54 2.43 3.66
N SER A 66 -12.13 1.22 4.01
CA SER A 66 -11.61 0.90 5.35
C SER A 66 -10.31 1.66 5.65
N VAL A 67 -9.43 1.81 4.66
CA VAL A 67 -8.20 2.62 4.79
C VAL A 67 -8.54 4.09 5.01
N ILE A 68 -9.48 4.66 4.25
CA ILE A 68 -9.94 6.05 4.42
C ILE A 68 -10.51 6.27 5.84
N VAL A 69 -11.32 5.34 6.34
CA VAL A 69 -11.87 5.41 7.70
C VAL A 69 -10.77 5.34 8.76
N ALA A 70 -9.72 4.53 8.55
CA ALA A 70 -8.57 4.47 9.45
C ALA A 70 -7.84 5.82 9.53
N TYR A 71 -7.60 6.47 8.38
CA TYR A 71 -6.99 7.80 8.34
C TYR A 71 -7.89 8.89 8.93
N ALA A 72 -9.21 8.83 8.71
CA ALA A 72 -10.15 9.75 9.36
C ALA A 72 -10.08 9.65 10.89
N ARG A 73 -9.94 8.44 11.42
CA ARG A 73 -9.73 8.20 12.86
C ARG A 73 -8.41 8.82 13.34
N ALA A 74 -7.33 8.63 12.59
CA ALA A 74 -6.02 9.20 12.91
C ALA A 74 -6.07 10.72 12.98
N ILE A 75 -6.67 11.36 11.99
CA ILE A 75 -6.83 12.82 11.94
C ILE A 75 -7.67 13.34 13.12
N ASN A 76 -8.77 12.64 13.47
CA ASN A 76 -9.57 13.03 14.63
C ASN A 76 -8.79 12.92 15.96
N ARG A 77 -7.93 11.91 16.11
CA ARG A 77 -7.05 11.78 17.28
C ARG A 77 -6.04 12.91 17.35
N LEU A 78 -5.32 13.17 16.27
CA LEU A 78 -4.35 14.25 16.18
C LEU A 78 -4.99 15.61 16.48
N HIS A 79 -6.20 15.85 15.94
CA HIS A 79 -6.94 17.08 16.24
C HIS A 79 -7.24 17.25 17.73
N LYS A 80 -7.67 16.17 18.42
CA LYS A 80 -7.89 16.18 19.88
C LYS A 80 -6.61 16.43 20.69
N GLU A 81 -5.46 16.08 20.14
CA GLU A 81 -4.13 16.34 20.72
C GLU A 81 -3.61 17.74 20.37
N GLY A 82 -4.41 18.57 19.67
CA GLY A 82 -4.03 19.91 19.27
C GLY A 82 -3.14 19.97 18.02
N VAL A 83 -2.90 18.86 17.36
CA VAL A 83 -2.10 18.79 16.14
C VAL A 83 -3.00 19.07 14.93
N ASN A 84 -2.78 20.20 14.28
CA ASN A 84 -3.57 20.67 13.15
C ASN A 84 -2.72 20.82 11.87
N GLY A 85 -3.38 21.10 10.76
CA GLY A 85 -2.76 21.33 9.46
C GLY A 85 -2.82 20.10 8.55
N CYS A 86 -2.30 20.24 7.33
CA CYS A 86 -2.24 19.15 6.35
C CYS A 86 -1.29 18.05 6.83
N LYS A 87 -1.73 16.81 6.71
CA LYS A 87 -0.94 15.61 7.04
C LYS A 87 -0.94 14.65 5.86
N THR A 88 0.18 14.01 5.65
CA THR A 88 0.36 12.93 4.67
C THR A 88 0.43 11.58 5.38
N VAL A 89 0.48 10.49 4.61
CA VAL A 89 0.68 9.15 5.17
C VAL A 89 1.99 9.02 5.95
N PHE A 90 2.98 9.82 5.65
CA PHE A 90 4.29 9.83 6.33
C PHE A 90 4.26 10.53 7.69
N ASP A 91 3.23 11.32 7.97
CA ASP A 91 3.07 12.05 9.23
C ASP A 91 2.25 11.25 10.26
N ILE A 92 1.69 10.12 9.87
CA ILE A 92 0.77 9.33 10.69
C ILE A 92 1.46 8.08 11.21
N ALA A 93 1.69 8.02 12.52
CA ALA A 93 2.18 6.80 13.13
C ALA A 93 1.13 5.66 13.04
N PRO A 94 1.54 4.40 12.77
CA PRO A 94 0.62 3.28 12.58
C PRO A 94 -0.40 3.08 13.71
N ALA A 95 -0.02 3.38 14.96
CA ALA A 95 -0.91 3.28 16.11
C ALA A 95 -2.16 4.18 16.02
N TYR A 96 -2.06 5.33 15.33
CA TYR A 96 -3.21 6.21 15.11
C TYR A 96 -4.27 5.61 14.21
N LEU A 97 -3.89 4.70 13.32
CA LEU A 97 -4.80 4.05 12.37
C LEU A 97 -5.66 2.97 13.03
N SER A 98 -5.17 2.34 14.12
CA SER A 98 -5.87 1.27 14.82
C SER A 98 -7.05 1.78 15.66
N LYS A 99 -8.03 0.92 15.93
CA LYS A 99 -9.05 1.15 16.96
C LYS A 99 -8.49 0.97 18.38
N ALA A 100 -7.54 0.06 18.52
CA ALA A 100 -6.88 -0.24 19.78
C ALA A 100 -5.96 0.91 20.23
N SER A 101 -5.73 1.03 21.51
CA SER A 101 -4.75 1.95 22.07
C SER A 101 -3.32 1.48 21.77
N GLY A 102 -2.35 2.39 21.89
CA GLY A 102 -0.94 2.01 21.76
C GLY A 102 -0.49 0.98 22.80
N GLU A 103 -1.09 0.97 24.00
CA GLU A 103 -0.82 -0.01 25.04
C GLU A 103 -1.34 -1.40 24.63
N GLU A 104 -2.59 -1.49 24.20
CA GLU A 104 -3.17 -2.73 23.69
C GLU A 104 -2.39 -3.29 22.49
N LEU A 105 -1.96 -2.44 21.57
CA LEU A 105 -1.16 -2.87 20.43
C LEU A 105 0.19 -3.46 20.87
N ARG A 106 0.87 -2.82 21.81
CA ARG A 106 2.13 -3.37 22.36
C ARG A 106 1.92 -4.69 23.09
N ALA A 107 0.85 -4.80 23.84
CA ALA A 107 0.53 -6.03 24.59
C ALA A 107 0.19 -7.24 23.70
N HIS A 108 -0.34 -6.98 22.48
CA HIS A 108 -0.82 -8.05 21.61
C HIS A 108 0.04 -8.32 20.38
N LEU A 109 0.89 -7.36 19.97
CA LEU A 109 1.65 -7.46 18.72
C LEU A 109 3.17 -7.50 18.92
N LEU A 110 3.67 -7.18 20.11
CA LEU A 110 5.08 -7.25 20.50
C LEU A 110 5.29 -8.22 21.66
#